data_a82b3edb9adc9d79368c44b256b807c8
#
_entry.id   a82b3edb9adc9d79368c44b256b807c8
#
_cell.length_a   1.000
_cell.length_b   1.000
_cell.length_c   1.000
_cell.angle_alpha   90.00
_cell.angle_beta   90.00
_cell.angle_gamma   90.00
#
_symmetry.space_group_name_H-M   'P 1'
#
loop_
_entity.id
_entity.type
_entity.pdbx_description
1 polymer ?
#
loop_
_entity_poly.entity_id
_entity_poly.type
_entity_poly.pdbx_seq_one_letter_code
_entity_poly.pdbx_strand_id
1 'polypeptide(L)'
;MKIFKDLKKTYNFTKDSILIIGNLDGVHKGHQSIISLAKKLSKKKDAKVGVLLFDPHPRRYFEKDNKGFLLTQVDTRLEILKSYKIDYAIVLKFNKSIATMTPKLFCKKILFSGIAMKNIFVGKNFRFGNKRSGDYRFLSNFGKEHSFNVTPINLVKTNKILHKKTKMKIYSSSNIRALIQKGEVKLANKFLGAPFTIVSRVMKGDQRGRTIGVPTANLKIDEYIQPNHGVYAVRAKVMNKSAKGKNYKGIANFGVRPTFDKNKPLLEVHLFNFNLNIYNSSLKVEFIDFIRKEKKFSGIDSLKNQLKIDISKAKKILN
;
A
#
# COMPACT_ATOMS: atom_id res chain seq x y z
N MET A 1 8.80 9.58 -13.56
CA MET A 1 8.84 8.10 -13.53
C MET A 1 8.08 7.57 -14.74
N LYS A 2 8.75 6.82 -15.62
CA LYS A 2 8.12 6.13 -16.76
C LYS A 2 7.53 4.80 -16.31
N ILE A 3 6.35 4.43 -16.81
CA ILE A 3 5.67 3.18 -16.41
C ILE A 3 5.55 2.28 -17.64
N PHE A 4 6.00 1.04 -17.50
CA PHE A 4 5.91 0.00 -18.53
C PHE A 4 5.00 -1.13 -18.01
N LYS A 5 4.09 -1.61 -18.85
CA LYS A 5 3.18 -2.73 -18.56
C LYS A 5 3.60 -4.04 -19.24
N ASP A 6 4.57 -3.97 -20.15
CA ASP A 6 5.19 -5.11 -20.82
C ASP A 6 6.69 -4.88 -21.03
N LEU A 7 7.41 -5.88 -21.50
CA LEU A 7 8.85 -5.83 -21.72
C LEU A 7 9.27 -5.43 -23.13
N LYS A 8 8.35 -5.37 -24.08
CA LYS A 8 8.68 -5.17 -25.50
C LYS A 8 9.36 -3.83 -25.78
N LYS A 9 9.07 -2.82 -24.98
CA LYS A 9 9.57 -1.43 -25.14
C LYS A 9 10.50 -0.98 -24.00
N THR A 10 10.98 -1.91 -23.17
CA THR A 10 11.77 -1.55 -21.98
C THR A 10 13.26 -1.44 -22.27
N TYR A 11 13.81 -2.34 -23.07
CA TYR A 11 15.25 -2.57 -23.26
C TYR A 11 16.09 -1.27 -23.39
N ASN A 12 15.80 -0.45 -24.39
CA ASN A 12 16.58 0.79 -24.63
C ASN A 12 16.51 1.80 -23.49
N PHE A 13 15.47 1.73 -22.63
CA PHE A 13 15.31 2.64 -21.52
C PHE A 13 15.94 2.10 -20.23
N THR A 14 15.95 0.79 -20.06
CA THR A 14 16.33 0.10 -18.82
C THR A 14 17.70 -0.55 -18.87
N LYS A 15 18.31 -0.63 -20.05
CA LYS A 15 19.67 -1.14 -20.22
C LYS A 15 20.63 -0.43 -19.26
N ASP A 16 21.52 -1.20 -18.64
CA ASP A 16 22.56 -0.77 -17.70
C ASP A 16 22.05 -0.08 -16.43
N SER A 17 20.75 -0.13 -16.17
CA SER A 17 20.12 0.47 -15.00
C SER A 17 20.32 -0.35 -13.71
N ILE A 18 19.81 0.22 -12.63
CA ILE A 18 19.69 -0.42 -11.31
C ILE A 18 18.22 -0.80 -11.12
N LEU A 19 17.95 -2.07 -10.82
CA LEU A 19 16.62 -2.60 -10.63
C LEU A 19 16.41 -3.02 -9.18
N ILE A 20 15.29 -2.61 -8.59
CA ILE A 20 14.78 -3.13 -7.31
C ILE A 20 13.67 -4.13 -7.64
N ILE A 21 13.78 -5.37 -7.16
CA ILE A 21 12.75 -6.38 -7.37
C ILE A 21 12.01 -6.64 -6.07
N GLY A 22 10.69 -6.54 -6.12
CA GLY A 22 9.81 -6.84 -5.00
C GLY A 22 8.46 -6.16 -5.15
N ASN A 23 7.43 -6.67 -4.49
CA ASN A 23 6.11 -6.05 -4.59
C ASN A 23 6.02 -4.69 -3.90
N LEU A 24 6.95 -4.38 -3.00
CA LEU A 24 7.08 -3.10 -2.29
C LEU A 24 5.75 -2.63 -1.65
N ASP A 25 4.88 -3.58 -1.23
CA ASP A 25 3.56 -3.27 -0.70
C ASP A 25 3.67 -2.40 0.55
N GLY A 26 3.05 -1.21 0.50
CA GLY A 26 3.12 -0.17 1.52
C GLY A 26 4.38 0.71 1.45
N VAL A 27 5.36 0.43 0.59
CA VAL A 27 6.64 1.17 0.47
C VAL A 27 7.21 1.59 1.84
N HIS A 28 7.15 0.68 2.82
CA HIS A 28 7.52 0.91 4.23
C HIS A 28 9.02 1.20 4.41
N LYS A 29 9.43 1.62 5.60
CA LYS A 29 10.83 2.02 5.89
C LYS A 29 11.89 1.01 5.48
N GLY A 30 11.58 -0.29 5.53
CA GLY A 30 12.47 -1.33 4.98
C GLY A 30 12.65 -1.22 3.47
N HIS A 31 11.57 -0.94 2.71
CA HIS A 31 11.65 -0.69 1.27
C HIS A 31 12.34 0.64 0.96
N GLN A 32 12.07 1.69 1.74
CA GLN A 32 12.71 3.00 1.58
C GLN A 32 14.23 2.92 1.74
N SER A 33 14.72 2.07 2.65
CA SER A 33 16.15 1.81 2.81
C SER A 33 16.77 1.20 1.54
N ILE A 34 16.10 0.22 0.91
CA ILE A 34 16.55 -0.37 -0.36
C ILE A 34 16.58 0.69 -1.47
N ILE A 35 15.54 1.51 -1.56
CA ILE A 35 15.46 2.61 -2.52
C ILE A 35 16.62 3.60 -2.31
N SER A 36 16.91 3.97 -1.05
CA SER A 36 18.01 4.87 -0.71
C SER A 36 19.37 4.31 -1.15
N LEU A 37 19.63 3.02 -0.92
CA LEU A 37 20.85 2.35 -1.36
C LEU A 37 20.98 2.31 -2.89
N ALA A 38 19.89 1.98 -3.59
CA ALA A 38 19.87 1.98 -5.05
C ALA A 38 20.12 3.39 -5.62
N LYS A 39 19.50 4.43 -5.04
CA LYS A 39 19.76 5.84 -5.44
C LYS A 39 21.19 6.29 -5.13
N LYS A 40 21.79 5.83 -4.03
CA LYS A 40 23.21 6.11 -3.75
C LYS A 40 24.14 5.49 -4.81
N LEU A 41 23.87 4.25 -5.23
CA LEU A 41 24.61 3.60 -6.31
C LEU A 41 24.38 4.29 -7.66
N SER A 42 23.13 4.69 -7.93
CA SER A 42 22.72 5.45 -9.13
C SER A 42 23.56 6.71 -9.34
N LYS A 43 23.73 7.51 -8.28
CA LYS A 43 24.57 8.72 -8.33
C LYS A 43 26.04 8.42 -8.67
N LYS A 44 26.59 7.27 -8.21
CA LYS A 44 27.97 6.88 -8.49
C LYS A 44 28.18 6.36 -9.91
N LYS A 45 27.15 5.78 -10.51
CA LYS A 45 27.22 5.12 -11.82
C LYS A 45 26.50 5.87 -12.93
N ASP A 46 25.91 7.02 -12.63
CA ASP A 46 25.02 7.77 -13.52
C ASP A 46 23.96 6.87 -14.17
N ALA A 47 23.35 6.01 -13.38
CA ALA A 47 22.43 4.98 -13.86
C ALA A 47 21.00 5.23 -13.37
N LYS A 48 20.00 4.94 -14.21
CA LYS A 48 18.59 5.00 -13.82
C LYS A 48 18.25 3.97 -12.76
N VAL A 49 17.30 4.29 -11.87
CA VAL A 49 16.76 3.35 -10.88
C VAL A 49 15.33 2.99 -11.23
N GLY A 50 15.09 1.71 -11.39
CA GLY A 50 13.76 1.19 -11.64
C GLY A 50 13.27 0.19 -10.59
N VAL A 51 11.99 -0.12 -10.66
CA VAL A 51 11.35 -1.15 -9.87
C VAL A 51 10.63 -2.15 -10.75
N LEU A 52 10.67 -3.43 -10.38
CA LEU A 52 9.86 -4.49 -10.99
C LEU A 52 8.77 -4.90 -9.98
N LEU A 53 7.53 -4.67 -10.37
CA LEU A 53 6.31 -4.99 -9.61
C LEU A 53 5.47 -5.99 -10.39
N PHE A 54 4.56 -6.66 -9.65
CA PHE A 54 3.56 -7.56 -10.24
C PHE A 54 2.16 -7.10 -9.86
N ASP A 55 1.23 -7.16 -10.84
CA ASP A 55 -0.17 -6.87 -10.63
C ASP A 55 -1.05 -7.89 -11.41
N PRO A 56 -1.99 -8.62 -10.71
CA PRO A 56 -2.22 -8.58 -9.28
C PRO A 56 -0.99 -9.03 -8.47
N HIS A 57 -0.96 -8.66 -7.20
CA HIS A 57 0.08 -9.13 -6.28
C HIS A 57 0.15 -10.66 -6.28
N PRO A 58 1.34 -11.32 -6.36
CA PRO A 58 1.45 -12.78 -6.46
C PRO A 58 0.66 -13.54 -5.41
N ARG A 59 0.65 -13.06 -4.16
CA ARG A 59 -0.18 -13.64 -3.10
C ARG A 59 -1.67 -13.64 -3.47
N ARG A 60 -2.19 -12.55 -4.04
CA ARG A 60 -3.58 -12.44 -4.48
C ARG A 60 -3.93 -13.44 -5.59
N TYR A 61 -2.98 -13.74 -6.45
CA TYR A 61 -3.16 -14.71 -7.51
C TYR A 61 -3.33 -16.14 -6.99
N PHE A 62 -2.63 -16.51 -5.91
CA PHE A 62 -2.66 -17.87 -5.34
C PHE A 62 -3.73 -18.05 -4.26
N GLU A 63 -4.09 -17.00 -3.54
CA GLU A 63 -5.13 -17.07 -2.51
C GLU A 63 -6.52 -17.09 -3.14
N LYS A 64 -7.31 -18.12 -2.79
CA LYS A 64 -8.70 -18.26 -3.24
C LYS A 64 -9.67 -17.45 -2.39
N ASP A 65 -9.29 -17.04 -1.18
CA ASP A 65 -10.13 -16.21 -0.34
C ASP A 65 -10.10 -14.76 -0.82
N ASN A 66 -11.30 -14.13 -0.82
CA ASN A 66 -11.45 -12.74 -1.25
C ASN A 66 -11.09 -11.71 -0.16
N LYS A 67 -10.37 -12.13 0.89
CA LYS A 67 -9.96 -11.22 1.96
C LYS A 67 -8.89 -10.26 1.47
N GLY A 68 -9.13 -8.99 1.67
CA GLY A 68 -8.16 -7.94 1.36
C GLY A 68 -6.91 -8.05 2.24
N PHE A 69 -5.75 -7.79 1.67
CA PHE A 69 -4.48 -7.79 2.42
C PHE A 69 -3.51 -6.69 1.97
N LEU A 70 -3.80 -5.97 0.89
CA LEU A 70 -2.90 -4.94 0.37
C LEU A 70 -2.77 -3.78 1.36
N LEU A 71 -1.55 -3.31 1.55
CA LEU A 71 -1.29 -2.04 2.22
C LEU A 71 -1.48 -0.87 1.25
N THR A 72 -1.20 -1.10 -0.04
CA THR A 72 -1.37 -0.11 -1.11
C THR A 72 -1.79 -0.81 -2.39
N GLN A 73 -2.75 -0.25 -3.11
CA GLN A 73 -3.00 -0.62 -4.51
C GLN A 73 -1.82 -0.18 -5.40
N VAL A 74 -1.72 -0.77 -6.59
CA VAL A 74 -0.57 -0.55 -7.48
C VAL A 74 -0.42 0.93 -7.86
N ASP A 75 -1.50 1.63 -8.16
CA ASP A 75 -1.45 3.04 -8.54
C ASP A 75 -0.94 3.93 -7.40
N THR A 76 -1.46 3.74 -6.18
CA THR A 76 -0.98 4.44 -4.98
C THR A 76 0.50 4.13 -4.73
N ARG A 77 0.93 2.89 -4.94
CA ARG A 77 2.33 2.47 -4.79
C ARG A 77 3.23 3.17 -5.82
N LEU A 78 2.78 3.29 -7.07
CA LEU A 78 3.49 4.02 -8.11
C LEU A 78 3.61 5.50 -7.79
N GLU A 79 2.58 6.13 -7.23
CA GLU A 79 2.64 7.53 -6.77
C GLU A 79 3.69 7.70 -5.66
N ILE A 80 3.71 6.81 -4.67
CA ILE A 80 4.71 6.81 -3.61
C ILE A 80 6.11 6.62 -4.18
N LEU A 81 6.32 5.66 -5.07
CA LEU A 81 7.63 5.43 -5.71
C LEU A 81 8.09 6.62 -6.55
N LYS A 82 7.16 7.32 -7.22
CA LYS A 82 7.44 8.56 -7.94
C LYS A 82 7.95 9.65 -7.00
N SER A 83 7.37 9.78 -5.79
CA SER A 83 7.85 10.75 -4.78
C SER A 83 9.27 10.46 -4.30
N TYR A 84 9.71 9.18 -4.33
CA TYR A 84 11.09 8.76 -4.08
C TYR A 84 12.01 8.94 -5.29
N LYS A 85 11.54 9.63 -6.34
CA LYS A 85 12.33 9.90 -7.57
C LYS A 85 12.85 8.62 -8.23
N ILE A 86 12.04 7.56 -8.27
CA ILE A 86 12.28 6.37 -9.10
C ILE A 86 12.10 6.76 -10.57
N ASP A 87 13.02 6.35 -11.43
CA ASP A 87 13.04 6.79 -12.83
C ASP A 87 12.04 6.01 -13.68
N TYR A 88 11.88 4.70 -13.39
CA TYR A 88 10.89 3.86 -14.07
C TYR A 88 10.31 2.76 -13.18
N ALA A 89 9.13 2.30 -13.56
CA ALA A 89 8.48 1.13 -12.97
C ALA A 89 8.03 0.17 -14.09
N ILE A 90 8.32 -1.10 -13.93
CA ILE A 90 7.78 -2.17 -14.75
C ILE A 90 6.74 -2.90 -13.94
N VAL A 91 5.48 -2.87 -14.38
CA VAL A 91 4.34 -3.53 -13.73
C VAL A 91 3.91 -4.68 -14.63
N LEU A 92 4.39 -5.89 -14.34
CA LEU A 92 4.05 -7.07 -15.11
C LEU A 92 2.76 -7.72 -14.60
N LYS A 93 1.89 -8.10 -15.53
CA LYS A 93 0.68 -8.87 -15.22
C LYS A 93 1.09 -10.23 -14.63
N PHE A 94 0.77 -10.46 -13.34
CA PHE A 94 1.00 -11.77 -12.73
C PHE A 94 -0.10 -12.74 -13.16
N ASN A 95 0.26 -13.70 -13.99
CA ASN A 95 -0.64 -14.67 -14.59
C ASN A 95 -0.03 -16.09 -14.55
N LYS A 96 -0.71 -17.07 -15.11
CA LYS A 96 -0.23 -18.47 -15.18
C LYS A 96 1.18 -18.59 -15.76
N SER A 97 1.46 -17.86 -16.86
CA SER A 97 2.79 -17.89 -17.50
C SER A 97 3.92 -17.44 -16.56
N ILE A 98 3.72 -16.35 -15.80
CA ILE A 98 4.72 -15.91 -14.81
C ILE A 98 4.75 -16.85 -13.61
N ALA A 99 3.59 -17.32 -13.12
CA ALA A 99 3.48 -18.17 -11.94
C ALA A 99 4.15 -19.54 -12.11
N THR A 100 4.12 -20.10 -13.34
CA THR A 100 4.72 -21.40 -13.68
C THR A 100 6.15 -21.31 -14.22
N MET A 101 6.67 -20.09 -14.38
CA MET A 101 8.00 -19.86 -14.95
C MET A 101 9.10 -20.35 -13.99
N THR A 102 10.02 -21.18 -14.49
CA THR A 102 11.18 -21.62 -13.69
C THR A 102 12.08 -20.43 -13.33
N PRO A 103 12.86 -20.51 -12.23
CA PRO A 103 13.81 -19.44 -11.88
C PRO A 103 14.77 -19.09 -13.01
N LYS A 104 15.31 -20.08 -13.72
CA LYS A 104 16.22 -19.89 -14.85
C LYS A 104 15.55 -19.12 -15.99
N LEU A 105 14.32 -19.51 -16.32
CA LEU A 105 13.56 -18.84 -17.40
C LEU A 105 13.18 -17.40 -17.03
N PHE A 106 12.81 -17.17 -15.77
CA PHE A 106 12.55 -15.83 -15.24
C PHE A 106 13.79 -14.94 -15.34
N CYS A 107 14.94 -15.42 -14.90
CA CYS A 107 16.19 -14.68 -15.02
C CYS A 107 16.54 -14.38 -16.49
N LYS A 108 16.44 -15.38 -17.37
CA LYS A 108 16.78 -15.22 -18.80
C LYS A 108 15.80 -14.28 -19.50
N LYS A 109 14.49 -14.54 -19.46
CA LYS A 109 13.49 -13.80 -20.26
C LYS A 109 13.14 -12.43 -19.68
N ILE A 110 12.97 -12.34 -18.35
CA ILE A 110 12.50 -11.11 -17.72
C ILE A 110 13.67 -10.18 -17.41
N LEU A 111 14.67 -10.69 -16.70
CA LEU A 111 15.74 -9.85 -16.20
C LEU A 111 16.81 -9.57 -17.27
N PHE A 112 17.41 -10.60 -17.81
CA PHE A 112 18.54 -10.46 -18.74
C PHE A 112 18.10 -9.90 -20.09
N SER A 113 17.23 -10.62 -20.81
CA SER A 113 16.82 -10.21 -22.17
C SER A 113 15.77 -9.11 -22.18
N GLY A 114 14.86 -9.07 -21.17
CA GLY A 114 13.76 -8.13 -21.14
C GLY A 114 14.11 -6.76 -20.57
N ILE A 115 14.81 -6.72 -19.44
CA ILE A 115 15.13 -5.47 -18.71
C ILE A 115 16.57 -5.03 -18.97
N ALA A 116 17.50 -5.99 -19.10
CA ALA A 116 18.93 -5.73 -19.36
C ALA A 116 19.62 -4.80 -18.33
N MET A 117 19.21 -4.90 -17.07
CA MET A 117 19.79 -4.11 -15.99
C MET A 117 21.21 -4.62 -15.65
N LYS A 118 22.02 -3.75 -15.07
CA LYS A 118 23.40 -4.07 -14.65
C LYS A 118 23.51 -4.37 -13.15
N ASN A 119 22.60 -3.89 -12.35
CA ASN A 119 22.59 -4.10 -10.91
C ASN A 119 21.18 -4.39 -10.41
N ILE A 120 21.04 -5.37 -9.52
CA ILE A 120 19.77 -5.75 -8.90
C ILE A 120 19.87 -5.63 -7.39
N PHE A 121 18.86 -5.01 -6.75
CA PHE A 121 18.67 -5.00 -5.32
C PHE A 121 17.47 -5.87 -4.95
N VAL A 122 17.68 -6.84 -4.07
CA VAL A 122 16.62 -7.73 -3.55
C VAL A 122 16.76 -7.91 -2.05
N GLY A 123 15.64 -8.20 -1.36
CA GLY A 123 15.72 -8.64 0.03
C GLY A 123 16.37 -10.03 0.13
N LYS A 124 17.12 -10.31 1.19
CA LYS A 124 17.68 -11.68 1.44
C LYS A 124 16.62 -12.78 1.51
N ASN A 125 15.39 -12.44 1.83
CA ASN A 125 14.25 -13.36 1.85
C ASN A 125 13.49 -13.41 0.51
N PHE A 126 14.01 -12.80 -0.54
CA PHE A 126 13.39 -12.81 -1.86
C PHE A 126 13.28 -14.22 -2.40
N ARG A 127 12.09 -14.56 -2.90
CA ARG A 127 11.78 -15.82 -3.55
C ARG A 127 11.02 -15.57 -4.84
N PHE A 128 11.36 -16.31 -5.89
CA PHE A 128 10.77 -16.16 -7.22
C PHE A 128 10.71 -17.49 -7.99
N GLY A 129 10.10 -17.45 -9.16
CA GLY A 129 9.90 -18.62 -10.00
C GLY A 129 8.83 -19.57 -9.46
N ASN A 130 8.56 -20.62 -10.22
CA ASN A 130 7.54 -21.61 -9.89
C ASN A 130 7.78 -22.21 -8.50
N LYS A 131 6.71 -22.33 -7.70
CA LYS A 131 6.76 -22.82 -6.31
C LYS A 131 7.79 -22.08 -5.43
N ARG A 132 8.18 -20.84 -5.80
CA ARG A 132 9.17 -20.01 -5.07
C ARG A 132 10.56 -20.69 -4.97
N SER A 133 10.92 -21.51 -5.95
CA SER A 133 12.15 -22.32 -5.95
C SER A 133 13.43 -21.53 -6.16
N GLY A 134 13.36 -20.31 -6.74
CA GLY A 134 14.48 -19.39 -6.85
C GLY A 134 14.64 -18.50 -5.61
N ASP A 135 15.88 -18.22 -5.24
CA ASP A 135 16.23 -17.28 -4.18
C ASP A 135 17.32 -16.28 -4.65
N TYR A 136 17.78 -15.42 -3.75
CA TYR A 136 18.81 -14.44 -4.08
C TYR A 136 20.16 -15.09 -4.44
N ARG A 137 20.46 -16.30 -3.93
CA ARG A 137 21.71 -17.02 -4.25
C ARG A 137 21.68 -17.53 -5.69
N PHE A 138 20.57 -18.16 -6.07
CA PHE A 138 20.33 -18.54 -7.47
C PHE A 138 20.46 -17.32 -8.40
N LEU A 139 19.84 -16.20 -8.04
CA LEU A 139 19.90 -14.97 -8.83
C LEU A 139 21.33 -14.42 -8.92
N SER A 140 22.11 -14.48 -7.83
CA SER A 140 23.50 -14.04 -7.79
C SER A 140 24.41 -14.88 -8.68
N ASN A 141 24.23 -16.21 -8.67
CA ASN A 141 25.01 -17.11 -9.53
C ASN A 141 24.67 -16.86 -11.00
N PHE A 142 23.39 -16.77 -11.35
CA PHE A 142 22.95 -16.41 -12.70
C PHE A 142 23.50 -15.04 -13.13
N GLY A 143 23.55 -14.07 -12.21
CA GLY A 143 24.10 -12.75 -12.46
C GLY A 143 25.59 -12.77 -12.80
N LYS A 144 26.39 -13.59 -12.11
CA LYS A 144 27.81 -13.78 -12.41
C LYS A 144 28.04 -14.32 -13.82
N GLU A 145 27.25 -15.32 -14.24
CA GLU A 145 27.30 -15.92 -15.57
C GLU A 145 26.88 -14.94 -16.69
N HIS A 146 26.04 -13.95 -16.37
CA HIS A 146 25.43 -13.03 -17.34
C HIS A 146 25.80 -11.56 -17.12
N SER A 147 26.91 -11.30 -16.41
CA SER A 147 27.51 -9.98 -16.24
C SER A 147 26.61 -8.89 -15.62
N PHE A 148 25.76 -9.26 -14.63
CA PHE A 148 25.07 -8.31 -13.79
C PHE A 148 25.25 -8.60 -12.30
N ASN A 149 25.22 -7.55 -11.47
CA ASN A 149 25.46 -7.66 -10.04
C ASN A 149 24.14 -7.80 -9.26
N VAL A 150 24.13 -8.66 -8.26
CA VAL A 150 22.99 -8.82 -7.32
C VAL A 150 23.44 -8.43 -5.92
N THR A 151 22.74 -7.47 -5.33
CA THR A 151 22.99 -7.00 -3.97
C THR A 151 21.82 -7.42 -3.06
N PRO A 152 22.02 -8.47 -2.24
CA PRO A 152 21.02 -8.88 -1.26
C PRO A 152 21.01 -7.92 -0.06
N ILE A 153 19.83 -7.40 0.29
CA ILE A 153 19.67 -6.48 1.39
C ILE A 153 19.10 -7.20 2.61
N ASN A 154 19.73 -6.99 3.75
CA ASN A 154 19.25 -7.48 5.03
C ASN A 154 17.92 -6.79 5.41
N LEU A 155 17.08 -7.49 6.16
CA LEU A 155 15.88 -6.90 6.75
C LEU A 155 16.26 -5.76 7.69
N VAL A 156 15.63 -4.60 7.51
CA VAL A 156 15.92 -3.41 8.32
C VAL A 156 15.28 -3.57 9.69
N LYS A 157 16.11 -3.48 10.73
CA LYS A 157 15.66 -3.55 12.12
C LYS A 157 14.88 -2.28 12.50
N THR A 158 13.86 -2.46 13.33
CA THR A 158 13.15 -1.33 13.97
C THR A 158 14.08 -0.61 14.95
N ASN A 159 13.83 0.68 15.19
CA ASN A 159 14.54 1.38 16.23
C ASN A 159 14.11 0.88 17.63
N LYS A 160 14.92 1.18 18.65
CA LYS A 160 14.71 0.73 20.04
C LYS A 160 13.31 1.09 20.57
N ILE A 161 12.82 2.29 20.28
CA ILE A 161 11.50 2.79 20.74
C ILE A 161 10.36 1.96 20.14
N LEU A 162 10.36 1.74 18.82
CA LEU A 162 9.34 0.93 18.14
C LEU A 162 9.42 -0.53 18.58
N HIS A 163 10.64 -1.07 18.72
CA HIS A 163 10.82 -2.43 19.21
C HIS A 163 10.24 -2.60 20.63
N LYS A 164 10.53 -1.68 21.55
CA LYS A 164 9.98 -1.70 22.92
C LYS A 164 8.44 -1.69 22.91
N LYS A 165 7.83 -0.85 22.07
CA LYS A 165 6.36 -0.70 21.98
C LYS A 165 5.66 -1.88 21.31
N THR A 166 6.24 -2.43 20.26
CA THR A 166 5.54 -3.41 19.40
C THR A 166 6.07 -4.84 19.52
N LYS A 167 7.25 -5.01 20.15
CA LYS A 167 8.06 -6.25 20.16
C LYS A 167 8.46 -6.74 18.76
N MET A 168 8.20 -5.96 17.72
CA MET A 168 8.54 -6.29 16.33
C MET A 168 9.98 -5.88 16.03
N LYS A 169 10.80 -6.83 15.57
CA LYS A 169 12.25 -6.64 15.36
C LYS A 169 12.58 -5.96 14.03
N ILE A 170 11.71 -6.04 13.03
CA ILE A 170 11.97 -5.62 11.65
C ILE A 170 10.80 -4.83 11.05
N TYR A 171 11.13 -3.93 10.12
CA TYR A 171 10.12 -3.32 9.24
C TYR A 171 9.68 -4.35 8.19
N SER A 172 8.42 -4.74 8.19
CA SER A 172 7.86 -5.66 7.19
C SER A 172 6.38 -5.37 6.95
N SER A 173 5.91 -5.70 5.74
CA SER A 173 4.49 -5.57 5.40
C SER A 173 3.60 -6.43 6.31
N SER A 174 4.07 -7.62 6.75
CA SER A 174 3.33 -8.49 7.68
C SER A 174 3.13 -7.83 9.05
N ASN A 175 4.17 -7.22 9.60
CA ASN A 175 4.07 -6.51 10.88
C ASN A 175 3.12 -5.31 10.78
N ILE A 176 3.16 -4.58 9.67
CA ILE A 176 2.27 -3.45 9.44
C ILE A 176 0.82 -3.90 9.35
N ARG A 177 0.54 -5.00 8.62
CA ARG A 177 -0.82 -5.56 8.56
C ARG A 177 -1.33 -5.96 9.94
N ALA A 178 -0.50 -6.61 10.75
CA ALA A 178 -0.88 -6.99 12.11
C ALA A 178 -1.21 -5.77 12.99
N LEU A 179 -0.48 -4.66 12.86
CA LEU A 179 -0.78 -3.41 13.57
C LEU A 179 -2.11 -2.79 13.10
N ILE A 180 -2.35 -2.75 11.79
CA ILE A 180 -3.61 -2.22 11.23
C ILE A 180 -4.81 -3.06 11.68
N GLN A 181 -4.71 -4.39 11.64
CA GLN A 181 -5.75 -5.30 12.10
C GLN A 181 -6.06 -5.17 13.60
N LYS A 182 -5.10 -4.72 14.41
CA LYS A 182 -5.31 -4.41 15.82
C LYS A 182 -5.85 -2.99 16.07
N GLY A 183 -6.00 -2.16 15.03
CA GLY A 183 -6.37 -0.75 15.16
C GLY A 183 -5.21 0.18 15.52
N GLU A 184 -3.99 -0.35 15.64
CA GLU A 184 -2.79 0.41 16.00
C GLU A 184 -2.21 1.19 14.81
N VAL A 185 -3.08 1.94 14.11
CA VAL A 185 -2.72 2.63 12.85
C VAL A 185 -1.62 3.67 13.07
N LYS A 186 -1.57 4.32 14.23
CA LYS A 186 -0.50 5.27 14.57
C LYS A 186 0.89 4.61 14.62
N LEU A 187 0.97 3.37 15.11
CA LEU A 187 2.21 2.59 15.09
C LEU A 187 2.49 2.07 13.67
N ALA A 188 1.48 1.58 12.95
CA ALA A 188 1.62 1.18 11.55
C ALA A 188 2.20 2.33 10.69
N ASN A 189 1.73 3.56 10.90
CA ASN A 189 2.22 4.75 10.20
C ASN A 189 3.72 5.01 10.47
N LYS A 190 4.20 4.74 11.69
CA LYS A 190 5.64 4.82 12.00
C LYS A 190 6.48 3.79 11.26
N PHE A 191 5.91 2.60 10.99
CA PHE A 191 6.56 1.57 10.17
C PHE A 191 6.51 1.91 8.68
N LEU A 192 5.41 2.45 8.20
CA LEU A 192 5.24 2.93 6.83
C LEU A 192 6.11 4.16 6.54
N GLY A 193 6.25 5.07 7.49
CA GLY A 193 6.85 6.38 7.28
C GLY A 193 5.87 7.41 6.71
N ALA A 194 4.61 7.01 6.53
CA ALA A 194 3.48 7.83 6.07
C ALA A 194 2.17 7.24 6.61
N PRO A 195 1.05 7.97 6.61
CA PRO A 195 -0.24 7.43 7.00
C PRO A 195 -0.68 6.24 6.14
N PHE A 196 -1.24 5.20 6.78
CA PHE A 196 -1.95 4.14 6.05
C PHE A 196 -3.07 4.77 5.25
N THR A 197 -3.09 4.49 3.96
CA THR A 197 -3.93 5.21 3.01
C THR A 197 -4.77 4.25 2.17
N ILE A 198 -6.06 4.53 2.11
CA ILE A 198 -7.04 3.85 1.24
C ILE A 198 -7.47 4.83 0.16
N VAL A 199 -7.48 4.40 -1.09
CA VAL A 199 -8.06 5.14 -2.22
C VAL A 199 -9.18 4.30 -2.80
N SER A 200 -10.40 4.83 -2.80
CA SER A 200 -11.55 4.12 -3.33
C SER A 200 -12.58 5.09 -3.90
N ARG A 201 -13.45 4.57 -4.77
CA ARG A 201 -14.56 5.34 -5.35
C ARG A 201 -15.68 5.50 -4.32
N VAL A 202 -16.20 6.71 -4.21
CA VAL A 202 -17.34 7.02 -3.34
C VAL A 202 -18.61 6.46 -3.96
N MET A 203 -19.28 5.60 -3.21
CA MET A 203 -20.56 4.98 -3.60
C MET A 203 -21.74 5.66 -2.92
N LYS A 204 -22.92 5.55 -3.54
CA LYS A 204 -24.18 5.93 -2.92
C LYS A 204 -24.49 4.92 -1.80
N GLY A 205 -24.79 5.39 -0.60
CA GLY A 205 -25.27 4.60 0.53
C GLY A 205 -26.68 5.02 0.94
N ASP A 206 -27.18 4.52 2.07
CA ASP A 206 -28.55 4.77 2.58
C ASP A 206 -28.81 6.21 3.03
N GLN A 207 -27.80 7.07 3.00
CA GLN A 207 -27.85 8.50 3.36
C GLN A 207 -28.36 8.80 4.80
N ARG A 208 -28.43 7.78 5.67
CA ARG A 208 -28.92 7.93 7.08
C ARG A 208 -28.10 8.97 7.86
N GLY A 209 -26.81 9.14 7.55
CA GLY A 209 -25.97 10.17 8.17
C GLY A 209 -26.46 11.60 7.90
N ARG A 210 -27.13 11.86 6.76
CA ARG A 210 -27.69 13.19 6.46
C ARG A 210 -28.81 13.60 7.41
N THR A 211 -29.67 12.66 7.79
CA THR A 211 -30.82 12.96 8.67
C THR A 211 -30.38 13.33 10.08
N ILE A 212 -29.18 12.95 10.48
CA ILE A 212 -28.61 13.28 11.79
C ILE A 212 -27.50 14.33 11.74
N GLY A 213 -27.31 15.02 10.58
CA GLY A 213 -26.34 16.10 10.41
C GLY A 213 -24.88 15.63 10.19
N VAL A 214 -24.64 14.33 9.97
CA VAL A 214 -23.31 13.75 9.78
C VAL A 214 -23.25 12.97 8.45
N PRO A 215 -23.29 13.66 7.28
CA PRO A 215 -23.25 12.99 5.98
C PRO A 215 -21.94 12.20 5.82
N THR A 216 -22.04 10.96 5.29
CA THR A 216 -20.89 10.06 5.10
C THR A 216 -20.69 9.67 3.65
N ALA A 217 -19.45 9.56 3.23
CA ALA A 217 -19.01 8.94 1.99
C ALA A 217 -18.73 7.45 2.23
N ASN A 218 -19.33 6.57 1.43
CA ASN A 218 -19.18 5.12 1.54
C ASN A 218 -18.12 4.61 0.57
N LEU A 219 -17.14 3.86 1.09
CA LEU A 219 -16.00 3.33 0.33
C LEU A 219 -15.89 1.81 0.49
N LYS A 220 -15.78 1.08 -0.63
CA LYS A 220 -15.37 -0.34 -0.61
C LYS A 220 -13.86 -0.45 -0.43
N ILE A 221 -13.44 -1.42 0.39
CA ILE A 221 -12.02 -1.64 0.68
C ILE A 221 -11.61 -3.11 0.50
N ASP A 222 -12.27 -3.82 -0.38
CA ASP A 222 -12.19 -5.29 -0.53
C ASP A 222 -10.76 -5.81 -0.75
N GLU A 223 -9.88 -5.03 -1.40
CA GLU A 223 -8.50 -5.44 -1.65
C GLU A 223 -7.53 -5.06 -0.53
N TYR A 224 -7.87 -4.06 0.27
CA TYR A 224 -7.00 -3.57 1.34
C TYR A 224 -7.06 -4.46 2.58
N ILE A 225 -5.94 -4.49 3.33
CA ILE A 225 -5.97 -5.02 4.69
C ILE A 225 -7.05 -4.29 5.49
N GLN A 226 -7.91 -5.07 6.12
CA GLN A 226 -9.00 -4.53 6.91
C GLN A 226 -8.47 -4.04 8.26
N PRO A 227 -8.66 -2.76 8.62
CA PRO A 227 -8.34 -2.29 9.95
C PRO A 227 -9.29 -2.88 10.99
N ASN A 228 -8.99 -2.74 12.27
CA ASN A 228 -9.93 -3.13 13.32
C ASN A 228 -11.24 -2.35 13.21
N HIS A 229 -12.36 -2.99 13.51
CA HIS A 229 -13.66 -2.32 13.50
C HIS A 229 -13.69 -1.17 14.50
N GLY A 230 -14.19 -0.02 14.08
CA GLY A 230 -14.29 1.17 14.93
C GLY A 230 -14.13 2.49 14.21
N VAL A 231 -13.97 3.54 14.99
CA VAL A 231 -13.89 4.93 14.54
C VAL A 231 -12.44 5.42 14.56
N TYR A 232 -12.07 6.11 13.49
CA TYR A 232 -10.74 6.62 13.25
C TYR A 232 -10.75 8.12 12.98
N ALA A 233 -9.73 8.84 13.45
CA ALA A 233 -9.40 10.17 12.97
C ALA A 233 -8.69 10.04 11.61
N VAL A 234 -9.17 10.77 10.60
CA VAL A 234 -8.67 10.66 9.23
C VAL A 234 -8.43 12.03 8.60
N ARG A 235 -7.49 12.08 7.65
CA ARG A 235 -7.41 13.14 6.64
C ARG A 235 -7.85 12.56 5.31
N ALA A 236 -8.57 13.34 4.52
CA ALA A 236 -9.00 12.86 3.22
C ALA A 236 -8.86 13.92 2.14
N LYS A 237 -8.64 13.44 0.90
CA LYS A 237 -8.51 14.27 -0.28
C LYS A 237 -9.42 13.73 -1.38
N VAL A 238 -10.30 14.58 -1.89
CA VAL A 238 -11.13 14.24 -3.05
C VAL A 238 -10.29 14.35 -4.31
N MET A 239 -10.25 13.27 -5.08
CA MET A 239 -9.42 13.13 -6.28
C MET A 239 -10.22 13.55 -7.53
N ASN A 240 -10.81 14.75 -7.52
CA ASN A 240 -11.49 15.32 -8.68
C ASN A 240 -11.07 16.79 -8.89
N LYS A 241 -11.38 17.33 -10.08
CA LYS A 241 -11.04 18.72 -10.43
C LYS A 241 -11.80 19.75 -9.57
N SER A 242 -13.04 19.45 -9.16
CA SER A 242 -13.91 20.37 -8.42
C SER A 242 -13.44 20.65 -7.00
N ALA A 243 -12.81 19.68 -6.34
CA ALA A 243 -12.34 19.84 -4.95
C ALA A 243 -10.93 20.45 -4.84
N LYS A 244 -10.32 20.89 -5.96
CA LYS A 244 -8.99 21.56 -6.04
C LYS A 244 -7.88 20.90 -5.20
N GLY A 245 -7.99 19.59 -4.96
CA GLY A 245 -6.98 18.82 -4.22
C GLY A 245 -6.81 19.21 -2.74
N LYS A 246 -7.78 19.88 -2.13
CA LYS A 246 -7.76 20.28 -0.72
C LYS A 246 -7.80 19.06 0.21
N ASN A 247 -7.06 19.12 1.31
CA ASN A 247 -7.12 18.11 2.37
C ASN A 247 -8.20 18.50 3.38
N TYR A 248 -9.06 17.54 3.70
CA TYR A 248 -10.12 17.68 4.70
C TYR A 248 -9.79 16.82 5.92
N LYS A 249 -10.11 17.31 7.11
CA LYS A 249 -10.11 16.54 8.35
C LYS A 249 -11.43 15.82 8.48
N GLY A 250 -11.48 14.65 9.14
CA GLY A 250 -12.72 13.90 9.30
C GLY A 250 -12.60 12.75 10.29
N ILE A 251 -13.71 12.04 10.42
CA ILE A 251 -13.77 10.72 11.08
C ILE A 251 -14.17 9.67 10.06
N ALA A 252 -13.72 8.44 10.27
CA ALA A 252 -14.14 7.29 9.47
C ALA A 252 -14.56 6.15 10.39
N ASN A 253 -15.71 5.56 10.12
CA ASN A 253 -16.15 4.31 10.74
C ASN A 253 -15.86 3.15 9.79
N PHE A 254 -15.14 2.15 10.28
CA PHE A 254 -14.94 0.89 9.59
C PHE A 254 -15.69 -0.21 10.33
N GLY A 255 -16.64 -0.86 9.65
CA GLY A 255 -17.45 -1.89 10.25
C GLY A 255 -18.29 -2.67 9.24
N VAL A 256 -19.01 -3.67 9.73
CA VAL A 256 -19.95 -4.47 8.93
C VAL A 256 -21.36 -3.93 9.15
N ARG A 257 -22.06 -3.58 8.06
CA ARG A 257 -23.48 -3.22 8.17
C ARG A 257 -24.36 -4.46 8.27
N PRO A 258 -25.36 -4.50 9.15
CA PRO A 258 -26.30 -5.62 9.27
C PRO A 258 -27.39 -5.64 8.18
N THR A 259 -27.26 -4.90 7.05
CA THR A 259 -28.28 -4.78 6.00
C THR A 259 -27.88 -5.48 4.70
N PHE A 260 -28.82 -6.17 4.08
CA PHE A 260 -28.94 -6.88 2.78
C PHE A 260 -27.74 -7.60 2.16
N ASP A 261 -26.51 -7.12 2.28
CA ASP A 261 -25.27 -7.80 1.85
C ASP A 261 -24.45 -8.13 3.11
N LYS A 262 -24.92 -9.09 3.86
CA LYS A 262 -24.70 -9.37 5.30
C LYS A 262 -23.25 -9.50 5.79
N ASN A 263 -22.20 -9.34 4.99
CA ASN A 263 -20.83 -9.60 5.48
C ASN A 263 -19.71 -8.75 4.83
N LYS A 264 -20.04 -7.69 4.07
CA LYS A 264 -18.97 -6.87 3.46
C LYS A 264 -18.65 -5.67 4.32
N PRO A 265 -17.40 -5.54 4.76
CA PRO A 265 -16.97 -4.38 5.53
C PRO A 265 -17.00 -3.12 4.66
N LEU A 266 -17.44 -2.02 5.27
CA LEU A 266 -17.58 -0.72 4.63
C LEU A 266 -16.79 0.33 5.42
N LEU A 267 -16.18 1.25 4.71
CA LEU A 267 -15.56 2.45 5.29
C LEU A 267 -16.46 3.64 5.03
N GLU A 268 -17.02 4.21 6.09
CA GLU A 268 -17.89 5.39 6.07
C GLU A 268 -17.11 6.60 6.56
N VAL A 269 -16.93 7.60 5.71
CA VAL A 269 -16.10 8.78 5.99
C VAL A 269 -16.94 10.03 6.08
N HIS A 270 -16.92 10.70 7.23
CA HIS A 270 -17.50 12.03 7.43
C HIS A 270 -16.38 13.09 7.39
N LEU A 271 -16.49 14.03 6.47
CA LEU A 271 -15.52 15.13 6.30
C LEU A 271 -16.02 16.38 7.01
N PHE A 272 -15.17 17.02 7.81
CA PHE A 272 -15.52 18.25 8.52
C PHE A 272 -15.58 19.44 7.57
N ASN A 273 -16.59 20.29 7.74
CA ASN A 273 -16.77 21.51 6.94
C ASN A 273 -16.78 21.22 5.44
N PHE A 274 -17.49 20.15 5.03
CA PHE A 274 -17.55 19.68 3.66
C PHE A 274 -19.00 19.46 3.21
N ASN A 275 -19.40 20.11 2.11
CA ASN A 275 -20.78 20.07 1.60
C ASN A 275 -20.87 19.78 0.08
N LEU A 276 -19.73 19.39 -0.56
CA LEU A 276 -19.75 19.11 -1.99
C LEU A 276 -20.29 17.69 -2.27
N ASN A 277 -20.93 17.53 -3.43
CA ASN A 277 -21.26 16.21 -3.95
C ASN A 277 -20.01 15.54 -4.53
N ILE A 278 -19.64 14.37 -3.97
CA ILE A 278 -18.47 13.59 -4.37
C ILE A 278 -18.80 12.16 -4.79
N TYR A 279 -20.04 11.84 -5.05
CA TYR A 279 -20.41 10.54 -5.60
C TYR A 279 -19.65 10.27 -6.88
N ASN A 280 -19.24 9.03 -7.08
CA ASN A 280 -18.43 8.57 -8.20
C ASN A 280 -17.01 9.16 -8.30
N SER A 281 -16.63 10.09 -7.43
CA SER A 281 -15.24 10.54 -7.32
C SER A 281 -14.42 9.55 -6.49
N SER A 282 -13.11 9.51 -6.71
CA SER A 282 -12.19 8.78 -5.82
C SER A 282 -11.88 9.63 -4.60
N LEU A 283 -11.93 9.01 -3.43
CA LEU A 283 -11.53 9.61 -2.15
C LEU A 283 -10.28 8.90 -1.64
N LYS A 284 -9.22 9.67 -1.40
CA LYS A 284 -8.01 9.22 -0.72
C LYS A 284 -8.19 9.48 0.77
N VAL A 285 -8.14 8.44 1.62
CA VAL A 285 -8.35 8.50 3.07
C VAL A 285 -7.10 8.04 3.79
N GLU A 286 -6.53 8.91 4.60
CA GLU A 286 -5.33 8.68 5.42
C GLU A 286 -5.75 8.44 6.87
N PHE A 287 -5.46 7.25 7.40
CA PHE A 287 -5.75 6.89 8.79
C PHE A 287 -4.68 7.46 9.72
N ILE A 288 -5.08 8.34 10.63
CA ILE A 288 -4.15 9.03 11.53
C ILE A 288 -4.07 8.35 12.90
N ASP A 289 -5.23 8.12 13.53
CA ASP A 289 -5.29 7.44 14.83
C ASP A 289 -6.63 6.72 15.03
N PHE A 290 -6.64 5.73 15.93
CA PHE A 290 -7.84 5.01 16.35
C PHE A 290 -8.52 5.75 17.50
N ILE A 291 -9.83 6.00 17.40
CA ILE A 291 -10.59 6.74 18.41
C ILE A 291 -11.26 5.77 19.41
N ARG A 292 -11.98 4.78 18.90
CA ARG A 292 -12.69 3.76 19.69
C ARG A 292 -13.17 2.58 18.86
N LYS A 293 -13.46 1.48 19.51
CA LYS A 293 -14.18 0.33 18.92
C LYS A 293 -15.63 0.69 18.53
N GLU A 294 -16.24 -0.14 17.69
CA GLU A 294 -17.68 -0.03 17.42
C GLU A 294 -18.49 -0.15 18.71
N LYS A 295 -19.64 0.53 18.73
CA LYS A 295 -20.57 0.54 19.85
C LYS A 295 -21.99 0.47 19.33
N LYS A 296 -22.84 -0.31 19.97
CA LYS A 296 -24.29 -0.30 19.74
C LYS A 296 -24.92 0.87 20.51
N PHE A 297 -25.94 1.48 19.96
CA PHE A 297 -26.64 2.61 20.53
C PHE A 297 -28.12 2.25 20.76
N SER A 298 -28.69 2.71 21.86
CA SER A 298 -30.11 2.50 22.21
C SER A 298 -31.07 3.37 21.40
N GLY A 299 -30.55 4.41 20.71
CA GLY A 299 -31.35 5.31 19.89
C GLY A 299 -30.54 6.38 19.21
N ILE A 300 -31.20 7.24 18.43
CA ILE A 300 -30.60 8.28 17.61
C ILE A 300 -29.85 9.33 18.47
N ASP A 301 -30.41 9.70 19.63
CA ASP A 301 -29.81 10.73 20.47
C ASP A 301 -28.52 10.25 21.12
N SER A 302 -28.46 8.99 21.57
CA SER A 302 -27.23 8.38 22.07
C SER A 302 -26.16 8.31 21.01
N LEU A 303 -26.52 8.01 19.75
CA LEU A 303 -25.61 8.04 18.60
C LEU A 303 -25.11 9.46 18.32
N LYS A 304 -25.99 10.47 18.26
CA LYS A 304 -25.61 11.88 18.05
C LYS A 304 -24.65 12.38 19.11
N ASN A 305 -24.90 12.09 20.37
CA ASN A 305 -24.03 12.47 21.48
C ASN A 305 -22.63 11.83 21.37
N GLN A 306 -22.57 10.54 21.03
CA GLN A 306 -21.30 9.87 20.80
C GLN A 306 -20.54 10.44 19.59
N LEU A 307 -21.24 10.76 18.50
CA LEU A 307 -20.63 11.40 17.33
C LEU A 307 -20.01 12.77 17.64
N LYS A 308 -20.66 13.59 18.48
CA LYS A 308 -20.09 14.87 18.95
C LYS A 308 -18.76 14.64 19.70
N ILE A 309 -18.71 13.62 20.57
CA ILE A 309 -17.50 13.24 21.29
C ILE A 309 -16.40 12.76 20.34
N ASP A 310 -16.75 11.90 19.39
CA ASP A 310 -15.80 11.36 18.40
C ASP A 310 -15.22 12.46 17.52
N ILE A 311 -16.05 13.39 17.04
CA ILE A 311 -15.64 14.56 16.24
C ILE A 311 -14.69 15.46 17.06
N SER A 312 -15.03 15.73 18.33
CA SER A 312 -14.17 16.52 19.23
C SER A 312 -12.80 15.88 19.40
N LYS A 313 -12.75 14.57 19.69
CA LYS A 313 -11.49 13.80 19.80
C LYS A 313 -10.71 13.83 18.49
N ALA A 314 -11.36 13.61 17.35
CA ALA A 314 -10.70 13.66 16.05
C ALA A 314 -10.11 15.04 15.75
N LYS A 315 -10.82 16.12 16.04
CA LYS A 315 -10.30 17.49 15.90
C LYS A 315 -9.02 17.72 16.71
N LYS A 316 -8.97 17.23 17.97
CA LYS A 316 -7.76 17.31 18.80
C LYS A 316 -6.59 16.49 18.22
N ILE A 317 -6.83 15.31 17.65
CA ILE A 317 -5.80 14.45 17.05
C ILE A 317 -5.26 15.05 15.73
N LEU A 318 -6.13 15.74 14.98
CA LEU A 318 -5.83 16.23 13.63
C LEU A 318 -5.27 17.67 13.60
N ASN A 319 -5.36 18.38 14.71
CA ASN A 319 -4.69 19.68 14.84
C ASN A 319 -3.19 19.48 14.95
#